data_d12bb88a9eb16161420708a39a7f0a50
#
_entry.id   d12bb88a9eb16161420708a39a7f0a50
#
_cell.length_a   1.000
_cell.length_b   1.000
_cell.length_c   1.000
_cell.angle_alpha   90.00
_cell.angle_beta   90.00
_cell.angle_gamma   90.00
#
_symmetry.space_group_name_H-M   'P 1'
#
loop_
_entity.id
_entity.type
_entity.pdbx_description
1 polymer ?
#
loop_
_entity_poly.entity_id
_entity_poly.type
_entity_poly.pdbx_seq_one_letter_code
_entity_poly.pdbx_strand_id
1 'polypeptide(L)'
;NRPGCDNYMEPYDMENAKVAVQTTIREAANWKLVIENNRECYHCNGSHPELLKTLLEWDDVTDPRASQAFKDQVAACTSAWDAEKIPYAHASFGLRNRIVRMPLLDGTVSMTMDGKQGSKKLMGRIKNPDLGSMRILHLPHSWNHCMGDHLIVFTVWPISAQETLVTTKWLVHKDAVEGVDYDVARLREVWDATNDQDRRLAEENQRGINSDAYQPGPYSKTYEFGVINFLDWYSERMLNNLGEESAHVRKVAGS
;
A
#
# COMPACT_ATOMS: atom_id res chain seq x y z
N ASN A 1 -16.06 -17.57 -2.04
CA ASN A 1 -16.55 -16.30 -2.56
C ASN A 1 -16.25 -15.22 -1.53
N ARG A 2 -15.42 -14.27 -1.86
CA ARG A 2 -15.18 -13.04 -1.09
C ARG A 2 -15.94 -11.93 -1.82
N PRO A 3 -17.23 -11.68 -1.48
CA PRO A 3 -18.00 -10.66 -2.18
C PRO A 3 -17.34 -9.32 -1.98
N GLY A 4 -17.00 -8.64 -3.05
CA GLY A 4 -16.52 -7.26 -3.08
C GLY A 4 -15.12 -7.04 -3.62
N CYS A 5 -14.09 -7.82 -3.24
CA CYS A 5 -12.73 -7.65 -3.80
C CYS A 5 -12.64 -8.12 -5.26
N ASP A 6 -13.43 -9.13 -5.63
CA ASP A 6 -13.39 -9.73 -6.97
C ASP A 6 -13.70 -8.69 -8.06
N ASN A 7 -14.69 -7.82 -7.83
CA ASN A 7 -15.04 -6.75 -8.78
C ASN A 7 -13.90 -5.77 -9.05
N TYR A 8 -13.06 -5.49 -8.03
CA TYR A 8 -11.94 -4.56 -8.18
C TYR A 8 -10.77 -5.18 -8.93
N MET A 9 -10.60 -6.51 -8.82
CA MET A 9 -9.52 -7.24 -9.49
C MET A 9 -9.89 -7.77 -10.88
N GLU A 10 -11.20 -7.90 -11.17
CA GLU A 10 -11.69 -8.40 -12.46
C GLU A 10 -11.05 -7.68 -13.67
N PRO A 11 -10.94 -6.33 -13.69
CA PRO A 11 -10.35 -5.65 -14.83
C PRO A 11 -8.90 -6.03 -15.15
N TYR A 12 -8.18 -6.53 -14.15
CA TYR A 12 -6.75 -6.87 -14.26
C TYR A 12 -6.49 -8.28 -14.77
N ASP A 13 -7.49 -9.17 -14.75
CA ASP A 13 -7.39 -10.56 -15.23
C ASP A 13 -6.11 -11.26 -14.72
N MET A 14 -6.08 -11.51 -13.42
CA MET A 14 -4.89 -12.01 -12.73
C MET A 14 -4.43 -13.40 -13.21
N GLU A 15 -5.30 -14.18 -13.87
CA GLU A 15 -4.93 -15.45 -14.49
C GLU A 15 -3.99 -15.24 -15.69
N ASN A 16 -4.04 -14.06 -16.30
CA ASN A 16 -3.17 -13.63 -17.38
C ASN A 16 -2.05 -12.67 -16.93
N ALA A 17 -1.71 -12.69 -15.64
CA ALA A 17 -0.54 -12.01 -15.10
C ALA A 17 0.63 -12.97 -14.89
N LYS A 18 1.86 -12.43 -14.94
CA LYS A 18 3.09 -13.11 -14.50
C LYS A 18 3.92 -12.21 -13.61
N VAL A 19 4.70 -12.80 -12.73
CA VAL A 19 5.72 -12.09 -11.95
C VAL A 19 6.88 -11.78 -12.89
N ALA A 20 7.10 -10.49 -13.18
CA ALA A 20 8.25 -10.02 -13.95
C ALA A 20 9.53 -10.10 -13.10
N VAL A 21 9.43 -9.68 -11.83
CA VAL A 21 10.54 -9.69 -10.89
C VAL A 21 10.02 -9.75 -9.46
N GLN A 22 10.82 -10.30 -8.56
CA GLN A 22 10.60 -10.30 -7.13
C GLN A 22 11.88 -9.90 -6.41
N THR A 23 11.74 -9.07 -5.37
CA THR A 23 12.80 -8.77 -4.41
C THR A 23 12.36 -9.15 -3.01
N THR A 24 13.33 -9.40 -2.13
CA THR A 24 13.06 -9.61 -0.71
C THR A 24 14.13 -8.89 0.08
N ILE A 25 13.73 -8.03 0.99
CA ILE A 25 14.62 -7.36 1.94
C ILE A 25 14.35 -7.88 3.35
N ARG A 26 15.41 -7.88 4.14
CA ARG A 26 15.37 -8.22 5.56
C ARG A 26 15.49 -6.93 6.35
N GLU A 27 14.56 -6.73 7.26
CA GLU A 27 14.48 -5.55 8.13
C GLU A 27 14.68 -5.96 9.58
N ALA A 28 15.61 -5.30 10.28
CA ALA A 28 15.85 -5.51 11.71
C ALA A 28 14.78 -4.76 12.54
N ALA A 29 13.53 -5.09 12.28
CA ALA A 29 12.36 -4.48 12.91
C ALA A 29 11.23 -5.48 13.08
N ASN A 30 10.37 -5.23 14.07
CA ASN A 30 9.14 -5.98 14.27
C ASN A 30 8.17 -5.74 13.10
N TRP A 31 7.50 -6.78 12.62
CA TRP A 31 6.56 -6.71 11.52
C TRP A 31 5.42 -5.69 11.72
N LYS A 32 5.05 -5.38 12.97
CA LYS A 32 4.02 -4.37 13.25
C LYS A 32 4.52 -2.97 12.90
N LEU A 33 5.78 -2.65 13.15
CA LEU A 33 6.37 -1.37 12.73
C LEU A 33 6.34 -1.21 11.22
N VAL A 34 6.66 -2.28 10.48
CA VAL A 34 6.57 -2.31 9.01
C VAL A 34 5.15 -2.05 8.53
N ILE A 35 4.15 -2.67 9.19
CA ILE A 35 2.75 -2.44 8.85
C ILE A 35 2.29 -1.04 9.26
N GLU A 36 2.63 -0.56 10.44
CA GLU A 36 2.28 0.79 10.89
C GLU A 36 2.84 1.85 9.94
N ASN A 37 4.12 1.72 9.55
CA ASN A 37 4.75 2.58 8.54
C ASN A 37 3.97 2.63 7.21
N ASN A 38 3.49 1.49 6.74
CA ASN A 38 2.68 1.43 5.50
C ASN A 38 1.25 1.99 5.66
N ARG A 39 0.72 2.13 6.88
CA ARG A 39 -0.68 2.54 7.11
C ARG A 39 -0.89 4.04 7.21
N GLU A 40 0.16 4.82 7.16
CA GLU A 40 0.14 6.27 7.08
C GLU A 40 1.12 6.74 6.00
N CYS A 41 1.14 8.02 5.68
CA CYS A 41 2.11 8.65 4.78
C CYS A 41 2.62 9.98 5.37
N TYR A 42 2.54 10.12 6.70
CA TYR A 42 2.98 11.32 7.39
C TYR A 42 4.49 11.55 7.24
N HIS A 43 5.26 10.45 7.16
CA HIS A 43 6.71 10.46 6.92
C HIS A 43 7.11 10.65 5.44
N CYS A 44 6.18 10.41 4.50
CA CYS A 44 6.52 10.32 3.07
C CYS A 44 7.21 11.57 2.52
N ASN A 45 6.74 12.76 2.88
CA ASN A 45 7.33 14.02 2.40
C ASN A 45 8.79 14.23 2.80
N GLY A 46 9.18 13.69 3.95
CA GLY A 46 10.56 13.79 4.44
C GLY A 46 11.46 12.65 4.00
N SER A 47 10.89 11.54 3.54
CA SER A 47 11.62 10.28 3.40
C SER A 47 11.64 9.69 2.00
N HIS A 48 10.65 9.98 1.13
CA HIS A 48 10.44 9.28 -0.14
C HIS A 48 10.44 10.19 -1.38
N PRO A 49 11.57 10.83 -1.74
CA PRO A 49 11.61 11.73 -2.89
C PRO A 49 11.33 11.01 -4.22
N GLU A 50 11.61 9.71 -4.34
CA GLU A 50 11.32 8.92 -5.54
C GLU A 50 9.83 8.57 -5.63
N LEU A 51 9.21 8.14 -4.54
CA LEU A 51 7.78 7.82 -4.48
C LEU A 51 6.93 9.04 -4.81
N LEU A 52 7.29 10.20 -4.28
CA LEU A 52 6.56 11.46 -4.47
C LEU A 52 6.67 12.03 -5.89
N LYS A 53 7.46 11.44 -6.78
CA LYS A 53 7.39 11.72 -8.22
C LYS A 53 6.15 11.12 -8.88
N THR A 54 5.48 10.19 -8.21
CA THR A 54 4.36 9.44 -8.78
C THR A 54 3.12 9.45 -7.90
N LEU A 55 3.29 9.49 -6.59
CA LEU A 55 2.19 9.33 -5.62
C LEU A 55 1.70 10.69 -5.14
N LEU A 56 0.36 10.83 -5.06
CA LEU A 56 -0.27 11.94 -4.37
C LEU A 56 -0.29 11.67 -2.85
N GLU A 57 0.01 12.70 -2.07
CA GLU A 57 -0.07 12.66 -0.61
C GLU A 57 -1.51 12.52 -0.11
N TRP A 58 -2.45 13.20 -0.79
CA TRP A 58 -3.86 13.23 -0.42
C TRP A 58 -4.60 12.00 -0.96
N ASP A 59 -5.38 11.35 -0.13
CA ASP A 59 -6.21 10.21 -0.51
C ASP A 59 -7.70 10.41 -0.22
N ASP A 60 -8.11 11.57 0.25
CA ASP A 60 -9.49 11.90 0.60
C ASP A 60 -9.90 13.29 0.07
N VAL A 61 -10.80 13.31 -0.92
CA VAL A 61 -11.35 14.54 -1.48
C VAL A 61 -12.26 15.29 -0.52
N THR A 62 -12.73 14.63 0.54
CA THR A 62 -13.57 15.26 1.59
C THR A 62 -12.72 15.94 2.67
N ASP A 63 -11.40 15.73 2.67
CA ASP A 63 -10.51 16.46 3.58
C ASP A 63 -10.60 17.96 3.28
N PRO A 64 -10.94 18.79 4.27
CA PRO A 64 -11.04 20.23 4.07
C PRO A 64 -9.73 20.89 3.60
N ARG A 65 -8.58 20.23 3.81
CA ARG A 65 -7.26 20.70 3.37
C ARG A 65 -6.95 20.32 1.92
N ALA A 66 -7.71 19.38 1.33
CA ALA A 66 -7.51 18.96 -0.05
C ALA A 66 -7.67 20.17 -0.99
N SER A 67 -6.66 20.38 -1.85
CA SER A 67 -6.68 21.49 -2.81
C SER A 67 -7.79 21.33 -3.86
N GLN A 68 -8.25 22.45 -4.44
CA GLN A 68 -9.23 22.39 -5.51
C GLN A 68 -8.65 21.65 -6.73
N ALA A 69 -7.36 21.85 -7.04
CA ALA A 69 -6.69 21.14 -8.14
C ALA A 69 -6.73 19.62 -7.96
N PHE A 70 -6.50 19.11 -6.72
CA PHE A 70 -6.63 17.69 -6.44
C PHE A 70 -8.06 17.17 -6.63
N LYS A 71 -9.07 17.93 -6.17
CA LYS A 71 -10.48 17.59 -6.35
C LYS A 71 -10.87 17.53 -7.83
N ASP A 72 -10.40 18.50 -8.61
CA ASP A 72 -10.65 18.56 -10.07
C ASP A 72 -9.98 17.37 -10.78
N GLN A 73 -8.77 17.01 -10.40
CA GLN A 73 -8.05 15.84 -10.91
C GLN A 73 -8.81 14.54 -10.61
N VAL A 74 -9.27 14.35 -9.37
CA VAL A 74 -10.07 13.17 -8.99
C VAL A 74 -11.36 13.10 -9.80
N ALA A 75 -12.04 14.24 -10.02
CA ALA A 75 -13.25 14.30 -10.83
C ALA A 75 -12.98 13.92 -12.31
N ALA A 76 -11.87 14.39 -12.88
CA ALA A 76 -11.46 14.01 -14.23
C ALA A 76 -11.15 12.52 -14.35
N CYS A 77 -10.39 11.96 -13.39
CA CYS A 77 -10.10 10.53 -13.34
C CYS A 77 -11.37 9.69 -13.17
N THR A 78 -12.31 10.13 -12.33
CA THR A 78 -13.60 9.45 -12.13
C THR A 78 -14.35 9.27 -13.44
N SER A 79 -14.38 10.31 -14.28
CA SER A 79 -15.02 10.23 -15.61
C SER A 79 -14.34 9.20 -16.53
N ALA A 80 -13.01 9.08 -16.48
CA ALA A 80 -12.26 8.08 -17.24
C ALA A 80 -12.52 6.65 -16.71
N TRP A 81 -12.59 6.48 -15.39
CA TRP A 81 -12.91 5.18 -14.78
C TRP A 81 -14.32 4.71 -15.12
N ASP A 82 -15.30 5.61 -15.10
CA ASP A 82 -16.69 5.31 -15.49
C ASP A 82 -16.76 4.88 -16.97
N ALA A 83 -16.06 5.58 -17.87
CA ALA A 83 -16.01 5.26 -19.30
C ALA A 83 -15.47 3.83 -19.56
N GLU A 84 -14.51 3.37 -18.78
CA GLU A 84 -13.95 2.02 -18.87
C GLU A 84 -14.62 1.00 -17.93
N LYS A 85 -15.62 1.42 -17.15
CA LYS A 85 -16.29 0.59 -16.14
C LYS A 85 -15.29 0.00 -15.13
N ILE A 86 -14.32 0.81 -14.71
CA ILE A 86 -13.32 0.44 -13.72
C ILE A 86 -13.83 0.84 -12.32
N PRO A 87 -13.91 -0.08 -11.34
CA PRO A 87 -14.35 0.26 -10.00
C PRO A 87 -13.32 1.15 -9.28
N TYR A 88 -13.80 2.19 -8.61
CA TYR A 88 -12.95 3.18 -7.94
C TYR A 88 -13.44 3.57 -6.54
N ALA A 89 -14.70 3.29 -6.21
CA ALA A 89 -15.25 3.68 -4.93
C ALA A 89 -14.43 3.11 -3.77
N HIS A 90 -14.24 3.92 -2.73
CA HIS A 90 -13.63 3.42 -1.50
C HIS A 90 -14.51 2.32 -0.89
N ALA A 91 -13.89 1.20 -0.57
CA ALA A 91 -14.57 0.07 0.05
C ALA A 91 -13.76 -0.48 1.24
N SER A 92 -14.47 -0.79 2.32
CA SER A 92 -13.90 -1.47 3.49
C SER A 92 -14.68 -2.75 3.77
N PHE A 93 -13.99 -3.86 3.95
CA PHE A 93 -14.57 -5.16 4.24
C PHE A 93 -14.14 -5.60 5.64
N GLY A 94 -14.87 -5.12 6.65
CA GLY A 94 -14.47 -5.17 8.05
C GLY A 94 -13.19 -4.37 8.29
N LEU A 95 -12.49 -4.64 9.40
CA LEU A 95 -11.20 -4.01 9.70
C LEU A 95 -10.05 -4.54 8.84
N ARG A 96 -10.26 -5.65 8.11
CA ARG A 96 -9.18 -6.40 7.47
C ARG A 96 -8.78 -5.88 6.10
N ASN A 97 -9.72 -5.41 5.31
CA ASN A 97 -9.49 -5.02 3.92
C ASN A 97 -9.98 -3.61 3.67
N ARG A 98 -9.15 -2.83 3.00
CA ARG A 98 -9.50 -1.51 2.47
C ARG A 98 -9.07 -1.46 1.01
N ILE A 99 -9.94 -0.95 0.15
CA ILE A 99 -9.66 -0.74 -1.26
C ILE A 99 -10.00 0.71 -1.60
N VAL A 100 -9.12 1.38 -2.31
CA VAL A 100 -9.33 2.72 -2.84
C VAL A 100 -8.56 2.87 -4.15
N ARG A 101 -9.18 3.56 -5.13
CA ARG A 101 -8.48 4.00 -6.34
C ARG A 101 -8.26 5.49 -6.26
N MET A 102 -7.04 5.90 -6.53
CA MET A 102 -6.62 7.30 -6.50
C MET A 102 -5.87 7.64 -7.79
N PRO A 103 -5.96 8.88 -8.29
CA PRO A 103 -5.05 9.34 -9.33
C PRO A 103 -3.60 9.25 -8.85
N LEU A 104 -2.67 9.16 -9.76
CA LEU A 104 -1.26 9.45 -9.51
C LEU A 104 -1.02 10.97 -9.61
N LEU A 105 0.20 11.41 -9.35
CA LEU A 105 0.58 12.81 -9.51
C LEU A 105 0.22 13.27 -10.94
N ASP A 106 -0.23 14.51 -11.08
CA ASP A 106 -0.62 15.06 -12.38
C ASP A 106 0.48 14.88 -13.44
N GLY A 107 0.09 14.40 -14.63
CA GLY A 107 1.01 14.02 -15.69
C GLY A 107 1.71 12.68 -15.52
N THR A 108 1.42 11.94 -14.45
CA THR A 108 2.00 10.62 -14.16
C THR A 108 1.00 9.52 -14.52
N VAL A 109 1.42 8.59 -15.35
CA VAL A 109 0.63 7.44 -15.83
C VAL A 109 0.89 6.19 -15.00
N SER A 110 2.13 6.01 -14.53
CA SER A 110 2.53 4.81 -13.80
C SER A 110 3.63 5.09 -12.77
N MET A 111 3.87 4.16 -11.86
CA MET A 111 4.88 4.28 -10.79
C MET A 111 6.29 3.96 -11.31
N THR A 112 6.81 4.81 -12.19
CA THR A 112 8.17 4.80 -12.73
C THR A 112 8.82 6.16 -12.46
N MET A 113 10.15 6.24 -12.48
CA MET A 113 10.89 7.47 -12.15
C MET A 113 10.58 8.67 -13.04
N ASP A 114 10.14 8.42 -14.27
CA ASP A 114 9.72 9.45 -15.23
C ASP A 114 8.18 9.58 -15.34
N GLY A 115 7.43 8.83 -14.52
CA GLY A 115 5.97 8.83 -14.51
C GLY A 115 5.30 8.21 -15.73
N LYS A 116 6.07 7.69 -16.70
CA LYS A 116 5.52 7.08 -17.91
C LYS A 116 5.20 5.61 -17.69
N GLN A 117 4.39 5.05 -18.60
CA GLN A 117 4.04 3.64 -18.63
C GLN A 117 5.29 2.74 -18.51
N GLY A 118 5.27 1.79 -17.57
CA GLY A 118 6.37 0.88 -17.30
C GLY A 118 6.34 -0.37 -18.17
N SER A 119 5.13 -0.84 -18.56
CA SER A 119 4.94 -1.96 -19.50
C SER A 119 4.05 -1.54 -20.67
N LYS A 120 4.44 -1.86 -21.91
CA LYS A 120 3.65 -1.56 -23.11
C LYS A 120 2.34 -2.35 -23.15
N LYS A 121 2.31 -3.56 -22.60
CA LYS A 121 1.10 -4.38 -22.53
C LYS A 121 0.38 -4.09 -21.22
N LEU A 122 -0.88 -3.67 -21.36
CA LEU A 122 -1.75 -3.37 -20.24
C LEU A 122 -2.31 -4.66 -19.62
N MET A 123 -2.73 -4.56 -18.37
CA MET A 123 -3.31 -5.67 -17.63
C MET A 123 -4.75 -5.95 -18.06
N GLY A 124 -5.07 -7.22 -18.20
CA GLY A 124 -6.44 -7.70 -18.43
C GLY A 124 -7.18 -6.99 -19.56
N ARG A 125 -8.35 -6.40 -19.24
CA ARG A 125 -9.20 -5.66 -20.19
C ARG A 125 -8.96 -4.15 -20.22
N ILE A 126 -7.99 -3.67 -19.46
CA ILE A 126 -7.66 -2.23 -19.37
C ILE A 126 -7.17 -1.72 -20.73
N LYS A 127 -7.67 -0.57 -21.15
CA LYS A 127 -7.32 0.07 -22.44
C LYS A 127 -6.60 1.39 -22.27
N ASN A 128 -6.86 2.10 -21.17
CA ASN A 128 -6.19 3.33 -20.82
C ASN A 128 -5.13 3.05 -19.75
N PRO A 129 -3.84 3.31 -19.99
CA PRO A 129 -2.81 3.15 -18.98
C PRO A 129 -2.95 4.14 -17.81
N ASP A 130 -3.53 5.31 -18.06
CA ASP A 130 -3.71 6.39 -17.09
C ASP A 130 -5.00 6.18 -16.27
N LEU A 131 -4.96 5.20 -15.38
CA LEU A 131 -6.06 4.87 -14.48
C LEU A 131 -5.72 5.14 -13.00
N GLY A 132 -4.65 5.86 -12.73
CA GLY A 132 -4.16 6.02 -11.38
C GLY A 132 -3.70 4.70 -10.75
N SER A 133 -3.73 4.63 -9.43
CA SER A 133 -3.37 3.43 -8.68
C SER A 133 -4.55 2.94 -7.83
N MET A 134 -4.94 1.69 -7.99
CA MET A 134 -5.81 1.03 -7.03
C MET A 134 -4.94 0.46 -5.91
N ARG A 135 -5.23 0.91 -4.69
CA ARG A 135 -4.53 0.47 -3.48
C ARG A 135 -5.41 -0.54 -2.75
N ILE A 136 -4.86 -1.71 -2.47
CA ILE A 136 -5.51 -2.74 -1.67
C ILE A 136 -4.66 -2.94 -0.42
N LEU A 137 -5.25 -2.69 0.73
CA LEU A 137 -4.66 -2.93 2.04
C LEU A 137 -5.31 -4.17 2.63
N HIS A 138 -4.52 -5.19 2.93
CA HIS A 138 -4.99 -6.46 3.46
C HIS A 138 -4.22 -6.85 4.73
N LEU A 139 -4.87 -6.74 5.87
CA LEU A 139 -4.28 -7.17 7.14
C LEU A 139 -4.23 -8.70 7.25
N PRO A 140 -3.17 -9.25 7.80
CA PRO A 140 -2.10 -8.58 8.57
C PRO A 140 -0.88 -8.13 7.75
N HIS A 141 -0.69 -8.57 6.52
CA HIS A 141 0.65 -8.69 6.00
C HIS A 141 0.81 -8.32 4.50
N SER A 142 -0.18 -7.66 3.89
CA SER A 142 -0.09 -7.35 2.47
C SER A 142 -0.71 -6.01 2.12
N TRP A 143 -0.10 -5.34 1.14
CA TRP A 143 -0.68 -4.22 0.41
C TRP A 143 -0.26 -4.28 -1.05
N ASN A 144 -0.98 -3.57 -1.91
CA ASN A 144 -0.76 -3.59 -3.33
C ASN A 144 -0.96 -2.20 -3.93
N HIS A 145 -0.24 -1.94 -5.03
CA HIS A 145 -0.54 -0.85 -5.96
C HIS A 145 -0.81 -1.44 -7.33
N CYS A 146 -1.98 -1.12 -7.90
CA CYS A 146 -2.40 -1.68 -9.18
C CYS A 146 -2.63 -0.54 -10.17
N MET A 147 -1.66 -0.34 -11.08
CA MET A 147 -1.74 0.58 -12.21
C MET A 147 -2.34 -0.13 -13.43
N GLY A 148 -2.53 0.59 -14.53
CA GLY A 148 -3.07 -0.02 -15.75
C GLY A 148 -2.12 -0.99 -16.45
N ASP A 149 -0.83 -0.81 -16.27
CA ASP A 149 0.24 -1.50 -16.98
C ASP A 149 0.99 -2.56 -16.17
N HIS A 150 0.99 -2.44 -14.84
CA HIS A 150 1.59 -3.42 -13.95
C HIS A 150 1.02 -3.32 -12.52
N LEU A 151 1.25 -4.34 -11.73
CA LEU A 151 0.89 -4.37 -10.32
C LEU A 151 2.13 -4.54 -9.46
N ILE A 152 2.09 -3.96 -8.25
CA ILE A 152 3.11 -4.13 -7.23
C ILE A 152 2.46 -4.72 -5.99
N VAL A 153 2.97 -5.87 -5.55
CA VAL A 153 2.41 -6.63 -4.43
C VAL A 153 3.46 -6.78 -3.34
N PHE A 154 3.11 -6.35 -2.14
CA PHE A 154 3.96 -6.45 -0.97
C PHE A 154 3.43 -7.51 -0.01
N THR A 155 4.36 -8.26 0.57
CA THR A 155 4.05 -9.25 1.60
C THR A 155 5.07 -9.15 2.72
N VAL A 156 4.58 -9.07 3.95
CA VAL A 156 5.37 -8.96 5.18
C VAL A 156 5.33 -10.29 5.92
N TRP A 157 6.50 -10.83 6.25
CA TRP A 157 6.65 -12.09 6.96
C TRP A 157 7.46 -11.89 8.24
N PRO A 158 6.88 -12.03 9.43
CA PRO A 158 7.64 -12.00 10.68
C PRO A 158 8.56 -13.22 10.78
N ILE A 159 9.84 -12.98 11.03
CA ILE A 159 10.84 -14.01 11.30
C ILE A 159 11.06 -14.17 12.80
N SER A 160 11.14 -13.04 13.49
CA SER A 160 11.25 -12.97 14.93
C SER A 160 10.57 -11.72 15.49
N ALA A 161 10.67 -11.48 16.79
CA ALA A 161 10.16 -10.26 17.41
C ALA A 161 10.85 -8.98 16.92
N GLN A 162 12.04 -9.09 16.34
CA GLN A 162 12.85 -7.96 15.86
C GLN A 162 13.38 -8.16 14.44
N GLU A 163 12.71 -9.01 13.65
CA GLU A 163 13.14 -9.29 12.30
C GLU A 163 11.96 -9.63 11.40
N THR A 164 11.93 -9.00 10.23
CA THR A 164 10.86 -9.13 9.25
C THR A 164 11.44 -9.28 7.84
N LEU A 165 10.81 -10.09 7.01
CA LEU A 165 11.05 -10.10 5.56
C LEU A 165 9.94 -9.33 4.86
N VAL A 166 10.31 -8.41 3.98
CA VAL A 166 9.42 -7.72 3.07
C VAL A 166 9.70 -8.20 1.65
N THR A 167 8.73 -8.84 1.04
CA THR A 167 8.82 -9.31 -0.33
C THR A 167 7.97 -8.42 -1.22
N THR A 168 8.57 -7.90 -2.28
CA THR A 168 7.92 -7.09 -3.30
C THR A 168 7.93 -7.83 -4.63
N LYS A 169 6.77 -7.91 -5.28
CA LYS A 169 6.60 -8.53 -6.60
C LYS A 169 6.03 -7.52 -7.57
N TRP A 170 6.61 -7.45 -8.76
CA TRP A 170 6.07 -6.69 -9.88
C TRP A 170 5.44 -7.67 -10.87
N LEU A 171 4.16 -7.47 -11.16
CA LEU A 171 3.41 -8.31 -12.08
C LEU A 171 3.09 -7.52 -13.34
N VAL A 172 3.27 -8.16 -14.48
CA VAL A 172 2.93 -7.63 -15.80
C VAL A 172 2.02 -8.60 -16.54
N HIS A 173 1.44 -8.19 -17.66
CA HIS A 173 0.69 -9.10 -18.54
C HIS A 173 1.56 -10.31 -18.92
N LYS A 174 0.98 -11.51 -18.93
CA LYS A 174 1.72 -12.77 -19.17
C LYS A 174 2.53 -12.77 -20.47
N ASP A 175 2.00 -12.12 -21.53
CA ASP A 175 2.62 -12.06 -22.86
C ASP A 175 3.57 -10.86 -23.02
N ALA A 176 3.79 -10.06 -21.97
CA ALA A 176 4.80 -8.99 -22.02
C ALA A 176 6.20 -9.59 -22.01
N VAL A 177 7.09 -9.09 -22.86
CA VAL A 177 8.46 -9.60 -23.06
C VAL A 177 9.45 -8.60 -22.49
N GLU A 178 10.33 -9.06 -21.60
CA GLU A 178 11.42 -8.25 -21.04
C GLU A 178 12.37 -7.78 -22.16
N GLY A 179 12.81 -6.55 -22.08
CA GLY A 179 13.63 -5.88 -23.09
C GLY A 179 12.85 -5.40 -24.32
N VAL A 180 11.57 -5.79 -24.47
CA VAL A 180 10.69 -5.35 -25.56
C VAL A 180 9.50 -4.56 -25.04
N ASP A 181 8.74 -5.12 -24.11
CA ASP A 181 7.54 -4.50 -23.55
C ASP A 181 7.80 -3.80 -22.22
N TYR A 182 8.74 -4.27 -21.43
CA TYR A 182 9.15 -3.68 -20.14
C TYR A 182 10.64 -3.91 -19.88
N ASP A 183 11.19 -3.11 -18.99
CA ASP A 183 12.53 -3.24 -18.42
C ASP A 183 12.40 -3.44 -16.90
N VAL A 184 13.06 -4.46 -16.36
CA VAL A 184 12.98 -4.81 -14.94
C VAL A 184 13.56 -3.72 -14.03
N ALA A 185 14.68 -3.10 -14.40
CA ALA A 185 15.30 -2.05 -13.59
C ALA A 185 14.35 -0.84 -13.48
N ARG A 186 13.75 -0.45 -14.62
CA ARG A 186 12.78 0.64 -14.69
C ARG A 186 11.52 0.38 -13.85
N LEU A 187 10.98 -0.85 -13.87
CA LEU A 187 9.81 -1.21 -13.06
C LEU A 187 10.08 -1.12 -11.56
N ARG A 188 11.31 -1.44 -11.13
CA ARG A 188 11.67 -1.55 -9.72
C ARG A 188 12.09 -0.23 -9.08
N GLU A 189 12.67 0.68 -9.85
CA GLU A 189 13.49 1.80 -9.37
C GLU A 189 12.81 2.63 -8.28
N VAL A 190 11.55 3.01 -8.44
CA VAL A 190 10.79 3.78 -7.44
C VAL A 190 10.65 3.00 -6.13
N TRP A 191 10.23 1.75 -6.21
CA TRP A 191 9.93 0.99 -5.01
C TRP A 191 11.15 0.33 -4.37
N ASP A 192 12.23 0.09 -5.12
CA ASP A 192 13.50 -0.31 -4.51
C ASP A 192 14.05 0.81 -3.62
N ALA A 193 13.98 2.07 -4.10
CA ALA A 193 14.37 3.23 -3.30
C ALA A 193 13.45 3.41 -2.09
N THR A 194 12.12 3.35 -2.28
CA THR A 194 11.14 3.50 -1.21
C THR A 194 11.29 2.41 -0.15
N ASN A 195 11.40 1.16 -0.55
CA ASN A 195 11.58 0.04 0.38
C ASN A 195 12.85 0.17 1.23
N ASP A 196 13.97 0.65 0.65
CA ASP A 196 15.20 0.87 1.42
C ASP A 196 15.07 2.03 2.42
N GLN A 197 14.32 3.07 2.05
CA GLN A 197 14.01 4.19 2.93
C GLN A 197 13.10 3.76 4.08
N ASP A 198 12.03 3.01 3.79
CA ASP A 198 11.11 2.45 4.80
C ASP A 198 11.83 1.49 5.75
N ARG A 199 12.70 0.62 5.22
CA ARG A 199 13.53 -0.27 6.03
C ARG A 199 14.33 0.52 7.08
N ARG A 200 14.98 1.61 6.68
CA ARG A 200 15.76 2.46 7.61
C ARG A 200 14.87 3.04 8.69
N LEU A 201 13.69 3.55 8.34
CA LEU A 201 12.74 4.11 9.30
C LEU A 201 12.26 3.05 10.30
N ALA A 202 11.88 1.87 9.83
CA ALA A 202 11.43 0.77 10.68
C ALA A 202 12.54 0.29 11.63
N GLU A 203 13.78 0.15 11.13
CA GLU A 203 14.95 -0.24 11.92
C GLU A 203 15.33 0.82 12.96
N GLU A 204 15.24 2.11 12.61
CA GLU A 204 15.48 3.21 13.55
C GLU A 204 14.42 3.28 14.63
N ASN A 205 13.15 3.13 14.28
CA ASN A 205 12.06 3.01 15.24
C ASN A 205 12.27 1.81 16.17
N GLN A 206 12.68 0.65 15.66
CA GLN A 206 12.95 -0.52 16.49
C GLN A 206 14.07 -0.26 17.51
N ARG A 207 15.14 0.42 17.08
CA ARG A 207 16.22 0.83 18.01
C ARG A 207 15.71 1.77 19.11
N GLY A 208 14.84 2.72 18.74
CA GLY A 208 14.21 3.62 19.70
C GLY A 208 13.33 2.88 20.70
N ILE A 209 12.51 1.95 20.23
CA ILE A 209 11.63 1.12 21.09
C ILE A 209 12.42 0.22 22.04
N ASN A 210 13.58 -0.24 21.63
CA ASN A 210 14.47 -1.06 22.48
C ASN A 210 15.20 -0.25 23.55
N SER A 211 15.08 1.07 23.56
CA SER A 211 15.68 1.95 24.56
C SER A 211 14.92 1.89 25.88
N ASP A 212 15.62 1.90 27.01
CA ASP A 212 15.03 1.99 28.35
C ASP A 212 14.24 3.29 28.57
N ALA A 213 14.48 4.33 27.76
CA ALA A 213 13.79 5.61 27.82
C ALA A 213 12.52 5.66 26.97
N TYR A 214 12.19 4.57 26.23
CA TYR A 214 11.04 4.56 25.34
C TYR A 214 9.72 4.75 26.11
N GLN A 215 8.91 5.66 25.62
CA GLN A 215 7.52 5.85 26.04
C GLN A 215 6.63 5.88 24.81
N PRO A 216 5.54 5.07 24.74
CA PRO A 216 4.63 5.11 23.61
C PRO A 216 3.94 6.46 23.52
N GLY A 217 3.92 7.05 22.32
CA GLY A 217 3.19 8.27 22.03
C GLY A 217 1.74 8.02 21.59
N PRO A 218 0.89 9.05 21.60
CA PRO A 218 -0.45 8.95 21.04
C PRO A 218 -0.41 8.94 19.51
N TYR A 219 -1.33 8.21 18.89
CA TYR A 219 -1.55 8.26 17.44
C TYR A 219 -2.42 9.44 17.04
N SER A 220 -2.10 10.07 15.93
CA SER A 220 -2.92 11.13 15.32
C SER A 220 -4.17 10.54 14.67
N LYS A 221 -5.34 10.94 15.15
CA LYS A 221 -6.61 10.51 14.53
C LYS A 221 -6.78 11.00 13.09
N THR A 222 -6.10 12.07 12.73
CA THR A 222 -6.18 12.67 11.40
C THR A 222 -5.24 12.02 10.40
N TYR A 223 -3.99 11.77 10.80
CA TYR A 223 -2.95 11.28 9.88
C TYR A 223 -2.69 9.77 9.98
N GLU A 224 -2.99 9.17 11.16
CA GLU A 224 -2.66 7.79 11.46
C GLU A 224 -3.92 6.91 11.66
N PHE A 225 -5.05 7.30 11.09
CA PHE A 225 -6.29 6.50 11.19
C PHE A 225 -6.10 5.07 10.66
N GLY A 226 -5.24 4.88 9.67
CA GLY A 226 -4.90 3.56 9.14
C GLY A 226 -4.12 2.69 10.14
N VAL A 227 -3.24 3.32 10.93
CA VAL A 227 -2.52 2.67 12.04
C VAL A 227 -3.49 2.30 13.15
N ILE A 228 -4.39 3.22 13.53
CA ILE A 228 -5.43 2.95 14.55
C ILE A 228 -6.29 1.75 14.13
N ASN A 229 -6.75 1.69 12.89
CA ASN A 229 -7.51 0.56 12.35
C ASN A 229 -6.72 -0.77 12.40
N PHE A 230 -5.41 -0.72 12.16
CA PHE A 230 -4.55 -1.89 12.30
C PHE A 230 -4.46 -2.35 13.75
N LEU A 231 -4.30 -1.42 14.69
CA LEU A 231 -4.22 -1.73 16.12
C LEU A 231 -5.53 -2.29 16.65
N ASP A 232 -6.67 -1.75 16.22
CA ASP A 232 -8.00 -2.27 16.59
C ASP A 232 -8.16 -3.71 16.10
N TRP A 233 -7.82 -3.97 14.84
CA TRP A 233 -7.83 -5.31 14.27
C TRP A 233 -6.89 -6.26 15.03
N TYR A 234 -5.66 -5.82 15.31
CA TYR A 234 -4.66 -6.62 16.01
C TYR A 234 -5.10 -6.96 17.44
N SER A 235 -5.60 -5.96 18.17
CA SER A 235 -6.09 -6.12 19.54
C SER A 235 -7.28 -7.07 19.59
N GLU A 236 -8.25 -6.94 18.69
CA GLU A 236 -9.39 -7.84 18.59
C GLU A 236 -8.93 -9.28 18.35
N ARG A 237 -7.98 -9.50 17.42
CA ARG A 237 -7.46 -10.84 17.14
C ARG A 237 -6.69 -11.45 18.30
N MET A 238 -5.86 -10.67 18.98
CA MET A 238 -5.12 -11.14 20.14
C MET A 238 -6.07 -11.53 21.27
N LEU A 239 -7.05 -10.69 21.56
CA LEU A 239 -8.03 -10.96 22.62
C LEU A 239 -8.87 -12.21 22.33
N ASN A 240 -9.31 -12.39 21.09
CA ASN A 240 -10.08 -13.56 20.69
C ASN A 240 -9.27 -14.86 20.74
N ASN A 241 -7.93 -14.78 20.54
CA ASN A 241 -7.05 -15.95 20.56
C ASN A 241 -6.51 -16.29 21.96
N LEU A 242 -6.43 -15.31 22.86
CA LEU A 242 -5.94 -15.52 24.24
C LEU A 242 -7.03 -16.01 25.21
N GLY A 243 -8.30 -16.04 24.77
CA GLY A 243 -9.41 -16.52 25.59
C GLY A 243 -9.73 -15.63 26.79
N GLU A 244 -10.39 -16.21 27.82
CA GLU A 244 -10.84 -15.47 29.01
C GLU A 244 -9.73 -14.88 29.87
N GLU A 245 -8.50 -15.43 29.83
CA GLU A 245 -7.35 -14.84 30.53
C GLU A 245 -7.04 -13.43 30.06
N SER A 246 -7.32 -13.11 28.81
CA SER A 246 -7.13 -11.76 28.26
C SER A 246 -8.16 -10.73 28.75
N ALA A 247 -9.34 -11.17 29.17
CA ALA A 247 -10.34 -10.28 29.78
C ALA A 247 -9.88 -9.75 31.15
N HIS A 248 -9.01 -10.50 31.84
CA HIS A 248 -8.42 -10.06 33.10
C HIS A 248 -7.36 -8.96 32.92
N VAL A 249 -6.57 -9.02 31.86
CA VAL A 249 -5.56 -8.00 31.53
C VAL A 249 -6.21 -6.66 31.18
N ARG A 250 -7.39 -6.65 30.53
CA ARG A 250 -8.15 -5.41 30.27
C ARG A 250 -8.60 -4.70 31.54
N LYS A 251 -8.96 -5.42 32.59
CA LYS A 251 -9.41 -4.81 33.87
C LYS A 251 -8.27 -4.14 34.65
N VAL A 252 -7.05 -4.58 34.45
CA VAL A 252 -5.86 -4.03 35.16
C VAL A 252 -5.27 -2.86 34.39
N ALA A 253 -5.39 -2.81 33.07
CA ALA A 253 -4.89 -1.73 32.23
C ALA A 253 -5.86 -0.54 32.13
N GLY A 254 -7.07 -0.65 32.64
CA GLY A 254 -8.11 0.40 32.64
C GLY A 254 -8.45 1.00 34.00
N SER A 255 -7.61 0.72 35.02
CA SER A 255 -7.76 1.30 36.37
C SER A 255 -6.68 2.32 36.68
#